data_eeb3ba7c4013a8cfb2cd3bbbc624b120
#
_entry.id   eeb3ba7c4013a8cfb2cd3bbbc624b120
#
_cell.length_a   1.000
_cell.length_b   1.000
_cell.length_c   1.000
_cell.angle_alpha   90.00
_cell.angle_beta   90.00
_cell.angle_gamma   90.00
#
_symmetry.space_group_name_H-M   'P 1'
#
loop_
_entity.id
_entity.type
_entity.pdbx_description
1 polymer ?
#
loop_
_entity_poly.entity_id
_entity_poly.type
_entity_poly.pdbx_seq_one_letter_code
_entity_poly.pdbx_strand_id
1 'polypeptide(L)'
;IAILSFFHYFTHMFKKRESVFEVEEGRFLSPKFDSDGLIPVVTTDYKSGEVLMHGYMNKDALKKTIETKEAYYWSRSRNSLWHKGKTSGFIQKVIELRIDDDQDSVWIQVDIGEGASCHVGYKSCFYRSIPLGEIKNDSEVKMDFKEKEKKFDPKKIYKDQPNPTKL
;
A
#
# COMPACT_ATOMS: atom_id res chain seq x y z
N ILE A 1 -29.40 -43.38 -10.66
CA ILE A 1 -28.10 -42.73 -10.85
C ILE A 1 -28.34 -41.27 -10.61
N ALA A 2 -27.97 -40.79 -9.40
CA ALA A 2 -28.12 -39.40 -8.99
C ALA A 2 -26.86 -38.65 -9.44
N ILE A 3 -27.04 -37.70 -10.34
CA ILE A 3 -25.99 -36.76 -10.74
C ILE A 3 -25.94 -35.68 -9.66
N LEU A 4 -24.97 -35.76 -8.76
CA LEU A 4 -24.63 -34.70 -7.82
C LEU A 4 -24.02 -33.56 -8.62
N SER A 5 -24.83 -32.54 -8.89
CA SER A 5 -24.38 -31.25 -9.39
C SER A 5 -23.55 -30.56 -8.30
N PHE A 6 -22.23 -30.57 -8.43
CA PHE A 6 -21.32 -29.74 -7.64
C PHE A 6 -21.53 -28.28 -8.08
N PHE A 7 -22.46 -27.58 -7.42
CA PHE A 7 -22.47 -26.13 -7.44
C PHE A 7 -21.22 -25.66 -6.71
N HIS A 8 -20.20 -25.25 -7.46
CA HIS A 8 -19.11 -24.42 -6.95
C HIS A 8 -19.73 -23.10 -6.51
N TYR A 9 -20.01 -22.98 -5.22
CA TYR A 9 -20.21 -21.67 -4.60
C TYR A 9 -18.89 -20.91 -4.73
N PHE A 10 -18.79 -20.07 -5.74
CA PHE A 10 -17.79 -19.00 -5.77
C PHE A 10 -18.14 -18.05 -4.63
N THR A 11 -17.62 -18.31 -3.44
CA THR A 11 -17.65 -17.35 -2.36
C THR A 11 -16.82 -16.15 -2.78
N HIS A 12 -17.47 -15.09 -3.22
CA HIS A 12 -16.80 -13.83 -3.49
C HIS A 12 -16.24 -13.32 -2.16
N MET A 13 -14.92 -13.14 -2.04
CA MET A 13 -14.27 -12.61 -0.85
C MET A 13 -14.84 -11.23 -0.45
N PHE A 14 -15.29 -10.44 -1.42
CA PHE A 14 -15.86 -9.12 -1.21
C PHE A 14 -17.37 -9.14 -1.46
N LYS A 15 -18.13 -8.65 -0.48
CA LYS A 15 -19.59 -8.52 -0.60
C LYS A 15 -19.91 -7.41 -1.60
N LYS A 16 -21.02 -7.55 -2.32
CA LYS A 16 -21.59 -6.49 -3.15
C LYS A 16 -22.07 -5.34 -2.26
N ARG A 17 -21.87 -4.11 -2.68
CA ARG A 17 -22.35 -2.89 -2.00
C ARG A 17 -23.85 -2.71 -2.31
N GLU A 18 -24.70 -2.91 -1.32
CA GLU A 18 -26.18 -2.90 -1.53
C GLU A 18 -26.86 -1.75 -0.80
N SER A 19 -26.35 -1.33 0.35
CA SER A 19 -26.87 -0.18 1.10
C SER A 19 -25.75 0.56 1.82
N VAL A 20 -25.97 1.85 2.11
CA VAL A 20 -25.04 2.66 2.91
C VAL A 20 -24.86 2.06 4.29
N PHE A 21 -25.95 1.67 4.97
CA PHE A 21 -25.90 1.06 6.29
C PHE A 21 -25.03 -0.21 6.33
N GLU A 22 -25.17 -1.09 5.33
CA GLU A 22 -24.32 -2.30 5.29
C GLU A 22 -22.85 -2.00 5.02
N VAL A 23 -22.54 -0.94 4.30
CA VAL A 23 -21.17 -0.53 4.03
C VAL A 23 -20.54 0.09 5.26
N GLU A 24 -21.23 1.04 5.91
CA GLU A 24 -20.65 1.84 7.00
C GLU A 24 -20.72 1.13 8.36
N GLU A 25 -21.77 0.35 8.61
CA GLU A 25 -22.01 -0.27 9.91
C GLU A 25 -22.09 -1.81 9.85
N GLY A 26 -22.04 -2.39 8.66
CA GLY A 26 -22.05 -3.84 8.47
C GLY A 26 -20.70 -4.48 8.81
N ARG A 27 -20.67 -5.82 8.77
CA ARG A 27 -19.47 -6.61 9.14
C ARG A 27 -18.77 -7.25 7.94
N PHE A 28 -19.25 -6.98 6.74
CA PHE A 28 -18.69 -7.61 5.54
C PHE A 28 -17.81 -6.63 4.76
N LEU A 29 -16.70 -7.15 4.29
CA LEU A 29 -15.79 -6.40 3.44
C LEU A 29 -16.41 -6.18 2.05
N SER A 30 -16.67 -4.91 1.71
CA SER A 30 -17.30 -4.44 0.46
C SER A 30 -16.51 -3.27 -0.14
N PRO A 31 -15.22 -3.47 -0.52
CA PRO A 31 -14.36 -2.37 -0.91
C PRO A 31 -14.89 -1.61 -2.13
N LYS A 32 -14.72 -0.30 -2.12
CA LYS A 32 -14.99 0.57 -3.26
C LYS A 32 -13.70 0.87 -3.99
N PHE A 33 -13.55 0.28 -5.15
CA PHE A 33 -12.46 0.62 -6.06
C PHE A 33 -12.88 1.80 -6.96
N ASP A 34 -11.92 2.63 -7.33
CA ASP A 34 -12.14 3.73 -8.27
C ASP A 34 -12.42 3.23 -9.71
N SER A 35 -12.54 4.18 -10.66
CA SER A 35 -12.78 3.85 -12.08
C SER A 35 -11.67 3.03 -12.73
N ASP A 36 -10.45 3.06 -12.18
CA ASP A 36 -9.31 2.28 -12.64
C ASP A 36 -9.20 0.93 -11.92
N GLY A 37 -10.16 0.61 -11.05
CA GLY A 37 -10.19 -0.61 -10.25
C GLY A 37 -9.18 -0.59 -9.09
N LEU A 38 -8.84 0.59 -8.58
CA LEU A 38 -7.84 0.79 -7.54
C LEU A 38 -8.45 1.35 -6.25
N ILE A 39 -7.86 0.99 -5.12
CA ILE A 39 -8.13 1.56 -3.81
C ILE A 39 -6.83 2.09 -3.22
N PRO A 40 -6.80 3.32 -2.67
CA PRO A 40 -5.61 3.88 -2.03
C PRO A 40 -5.28 3.11 -0.75
N VAL A 41 -3.97 3.05 -0.45
CA VAL A 41 -3.46 2.35 0.74
C VAL A 41 -2.44 3.22 1.45
N VAL A 42 -2.67 3.50 2.72
CA VAL A 42 -1.67 4.07 3.63
C VAL A 42 -0.98 2.93 4.38
N THR A 43 0.34 2.98 4.44
CA THR A 43 1.14 1.96 5.13
C THR A 43 1.93 2.61 6.25
N THR A 44 1.78 2.09 7.48
CA THR A 44 2.50 2.57 8.66
C THR A 44 3.34 1.47 9.29
N ASP A 45 4.39 1.87 9.98
CA ASP A 45 5.14 0.99 10.87
C ASP A 45 4.29 0.64 12.09
N TYR A 46 4.15 -0.67 12.39
CA TYR A 46 3.25 -1.11 13.47
C TYR A 46 3.75 -0.73 14.88
N LYS A 47 5.06 -0.51 15.06
CA LYS A 47 5.63 -0.12 16.35
C LYS A 47 5.53 1.36 16.61
N SER A 48 5.90 2.19 15.63
CA SER A 48 5.99 3.63 15.79
C SER A 48 4.76 4.39 15.32
N GLY A 49 3.91 3.78 14.47
CA GLY A 49 2.82 4.48 13.80
C GLY A 49 3.28 5.39 12.66
N GLU A 50 4.58 5.45 12.38
CA GLU A 50 5.14 6.29 11.33
C GLU A 50 4.59 5.88 9.96
N VAL A 51 4.17 6.85 9.15
CA VAL A 51 3.76 6.61 7.78
C VAL A 51 4.97 6.23 6.94
N LEU A 52 4.97 5.02 6.40
CA LEU A 52 6.07 4.49 5.60
C LEU A 52 5.90 4.78 4.11
N MET A 53 4.70 4.60 3.60
CA MET A 53 4.39 4.85 2.20
C MET A 53 2.90 4.97 1.95
N HIS A 54 2.57 5.53 0.80
CA HIS A 54 1.25 5.47 0.18
C HIS A 54 1.35 4.69 -1.12
N GLY A 55 0.34 3.89 -1.40
CA GLY A 55 0.26 3.09 -2.62
C GLY A 55 -1.19 2.83 -3.04
N TYR A 56 -1.36 1.90 -3.97
CA TYR A 56 -2.66 1.47 -4.45
C TYR A 56 -2.73 -0.05 -4.48
N MET A 57 -3.92 -0.59 -4.28
CA MET A 57 -4.23 -1.99 -4.48
C MET A 57 -5.34 -2.12 -5.52
N ASN A 58 -5.24 -3.08 -6.42
CA ASN A 58 -6.39 -3.60 -7.13
C ASN A 58 -7.01 -4.76 -6.32
N LYS A 59 -8.08 -5.35 -6.83
CA LYS A 59 -8.77 -6.46 -6.16
C LYS A 59 -7.84 -7.63 -5.83
N ASP A 60 -6.93 -7.98 -6.76
CA ASP A 60 -5.99 -9.09 -6.56
C ASP A 60 -4.91 -8.77 -5.54
N ALA A 61 -4.42 -7.53 -5.51
CA ALA A 61 -3.44 -7.08 -4.52
C ALA A 61 -4.04 -7.12 -3.10
N LEU A 62 -5.26 -6.60 -2.91
CA LEU A 62 -5.95 -6.64 -1.63
C LEU A 62 -6.20 -8.08 -1.18
N LYS A 63 -6.71 -8.93 -2.07
CA LYS A 63 -6.93 -10.36 -1.79
C LYS A 63 -5.64 -11.05 -1.37
N LYS A 64 -4.56 -10.91 -2.14
CA LYS A 64 -3.26 -11.50 -1.81
C LYS A 64 -2.71 -11.00 -0.48
N THR A 65 -2.85 -9.71 -0.19
CA THR A 65 -2.42 -9.14 1.09
C THR A 65 -3.14 -9.79 2.27
N ILE A 66 -4.46 -10.00 2.16
CA ILE A 66 -5.26 -10.67 3.20
C ILE A 66 -4.83 -12.12 3.36
N GLU A 67 -4.66 -12.86 2.26
CA GLU A 67 -4.33 -14.29 2.27
C GLU A 67 -2.92 -14.57 2.79
N THR A 68 -1.94 -13.78 2.38
CA THR A 68 -0.52 -14.05 2.67
C THR A 68 0.00 -13.33 3.89
N LYS A 69 -0.71 -12.30 4.38
CA LYS A 69 -0.23 -11.35 5.40
C LYS A 69 1.07 -10.64 5.01
N GLU A 70 1.31 -10.49 3.72
CA GLU A 70 2.40 -9.71 3.15
C GLU A 70 1.83 -8.66 2.22
N ALA A 71 2.44 -7.45 2.19
CA ALA A 71 1.87 -6.35 1.43
C ALA A 71 2.08 -6.51 -0.08
N TYR A 72 0.98 -6.60 -0.80
CA TYR A 72 0.91 -6.53 -2.26
C TYR A 72 0.24 -5.22 -2.66
N TYR A 73 0.79 -4.58 -3.68
CA TYR A 73 0.26 -3.34 -4.25
C TYR A 73 0.05 -3.49 -5.76
N TRP A 74 -0.65 -2.54 -6.33
CA TRP A 74 -0.71 -2.34 -7.77
C TRP A 74 0.24 -1.22 -8.18
N SER A 75 1.24 -1.54 -8.98
CA SER A 75 2.15 -0.54 -9.53
C SER A 75 1.51 0.13 -10.75
N ARG A 76 1.04 1.36 -10.60
CA ARG A 76 0.43 2.14 -11.69
C ARG A 76 1.39 2.38 -12.85
N SER A 77 2.66 2.68 -12.55
CA SER A 77 3.67 2.97 -13.59
C SER A 77 4.09 1.73 -14.40
N ARG A 78 4.01 0.53 -13.79
CA ARG A 78 4.35 -0.74 -14.44
C ARG A 78 3.13 -1.53 -14.87
N ASN A 79 1.93 -1.06 -14.51
CA ASN A 79 0.65 -1.75 -14.73
C ASN A 79 0.69 -3.22 -14.29
N SER A 80 1.16 -3.47 -13.07
CA SER A 80 1.40 -4.83 -12.59
C SER A 80 1.25 -4.98 -11.08
N LEU A 81 0.91 -6.21 -10.67
CA LEU A 81 0.94 -6.61 -9.27
C LEU A 81 2.37 -6.53 -8.72
N TRP A 82 2.51 -5.95 -7.55
CA TRP A 82 3.79 -5.72 -6.92
C TRP A 82 3.83 -6.26 -5.48
N HIS A 83 4.55 -7.35 -5.28
CA HIS A 83 4.88 -7.85 -3.96
C HIS A 83 6.00 -6.99 -3.35
N LYS A 84 5.68 -6.25 -2.31
CA LYS A 84 6.62 -5.31 -1.69
C LYS A 84 7.76 -6.06 -1.01
N GLY A 85 8.97 -5.71 -1.39
CA GLY A 85 10.17 -6.31 -0.83
C GLY A 85 10.69 -7.54 -1.57
N LYS A 86 9.96 -8.09 -2.56
CA LYS A 86 10.41 -9.27 -3.32
C LYS A 86 11.82 -9.10 -3.92
N THR A 87 12.14 -7.91 -4.42
CA THR A 87 13.47 -7.62 -5.00
C THR A 87 14.46 -7.14 -3.95
N SER A 88 14.04 -6.27 -3.02
CA SER A 88 14.93 -5.66 -2.04
C SER A 88 15.21 -6.54 -0.83
N GLY A 89 14.44 -7.58 -0.59
CA GLY A 89 14.48 -8.38 0.64
C GLY A 89 13.68 -7.76 1.80
N PHE A 90 13.22 -6.52 1.68
CA PHE A 90 12.47 -5.81 2.73
C PHE A 90 10.97 -6.05 2.59
N ILE A 91 10.54 -7.28 2.87
CA ILE A 91 9.13 -7.66 2.88
C ILE A 91 8.38 -6.88 3.97
N GLN A 92 7.20 -6.39 3.64
CA GLN A 92 6.29 -5.76 4.59
C GLN A 92 5.32 -6.83 5.11
N LYS A 93 5.54 -7.32 6.33
CA LYS A 93 4.62 -8.26 6.99
C LYS A 93 3.46 -7.48 7.59
N VAL A 94 2.25 -7.78 7.16
CA VAL A 94 1.04 -7.10 7.62
C VAL A 94 0.62 -7.64 8.97
N ILE A 95 0.59 -6.75 9.97
CA ILE A 95 0.15 -7.04 11.34
C ILE A 95 -1.34 -6.73 11.49
N GLU A 96 -1.79 -5.63 10.89
CA GLU A 96 -3.19 -5.22 10.90
C GLU A 96 -3.56 -4.59 9.56
N LEU A 97 -4.78 -4.83 9.12
CA LEU A 97 -5.38 -4.22 7.94
C LEU A 97 -6.73 -3.65 8.35
N ARG A 98 -6.94 -2.36 8.11
CA ARG A 98 -8.19 -1.65 8.32
C ARG A 98 -8.68 -1.05 7.02
N ILE A 99 -9.97 -0.81 6.96
CA ILE A 99 -10.63 -0.07 5.89
C ILE A 99 -11.44 1.04 6.53
N ASP A 100 -11.59 2.18 5.85
CA ASP A 100 -12.35 3.30 6.38
C ASP A 100 -13.88 3.06 6.33
N ASP A 101 -14.65 4.04 6.76
CA ASP A 101 -16.09 3.92 6.98
C ASP A 101 -16.87 3.61 5.71
N ASP A 102 -16.58 4.26 4.59
CA ASP A 102 -17.22 4.01 3.30
C ASP A 102 -16.47 3.00 2.42
N GLN A 103 -15.43 2.38 2.98
CA GLN A 103 -14.64 1.30 2.41
C GLN A 103 -13.95 1.68 1.07
N ASP A 104 -13.45 2.91 0.96
CA ASP A 104 -12.75 3.41 -0.22
C ASP A 104 -11.25 3.72 0.03
N SER A 105 -10.76 3.50 1.24
CA SER A 105 -9.34 3.62 1.60
C SER A 105 -8.90 2.53 2.55
N VAL A 106 -7.70 2.00 2.34
CA VAL A 106 -7.12 0.93 3.17
C VAL A 106 -5.95 1.48 3.98
N TRP A 107 -5.87 1.07 5.23
CA TRP A 107 -4.71 1.29 6.08
C TRP A 107 -4.12 -0.05 6.52
N ILE A 108 -2.81 -0.25 6.28
CA ILE A 108 -2.09 -1.41 6.77
C ILE A 108 -0.97 -1.00 7.73
N GLN A 109 -0.87 -1.73 8.83
CA GLN A 109 0.27 -1.66 9.75
C GLN A 109 1.21 -2.82 9.45
N VAL A 110 2.47 -2.51 9.20
CA VAL A 110 3.44 -3.52 8.77
C VAL A 110 4.66 -3.57 9.67
N ASP A 111 5.20 -4.79 9.82
CA ASP A 111 6.54 -5.01 10.36
C ASP A 111 7.54 -5.05 9.19
N ILE A 112 8.49 -4.14 9.21
CA ILE A 112 9.59 -4.08 8.26
C ILE A 112 10.96 -4.41 8.89
N GLY A 113 10.97 -4.77 10.19
CA GLY A 113 12.21 -4.94 10.96
C GLY A 113 13.10 -3.69 10.87
N GLU A 114 14.38 -3.88 10.61
CA GLU A 114 15.35 -2.79 10.38
C GLU A 114 15.40 -2.32 8.92
N GLY A 115 14.44 -2.73 8.11
CA GLY A 115 14.38 -2.47 6.67
C GLY A 115 13.92 -1.07 6.30
N ALA A 116 13.63 -0.91 5.00
CA ALA A 116 13.15 0.34 4.43
C ALA A 116 11.98 0.12 3.47
N SER A 117 11.04 1.05 3.47
CA SER A 117 9.94 1.08 2.52
C SER A 117 10.27 1.86 1.25
N CYS A 118 11.15 2.85 1.36
CA CYS A 118 11.52 3.71 0.24
C CYS A 118 12.57 3.05 -0.68
N HIS A 119 12.35 3.09 -2.00
CA HIS A 119 13.31 2.59 -2.98
C HIS A 119 14.62 3.41 -3.03
N VAL A 120 14.58 4.65 -2.52
CA VAL A 120 15.76 5.53 -2.39
C VAL A 120 16.67 5.10 -1.22
N GLY A 121 16.18 4.19 -0.36
CA GLY A 121 16.94 3.64 0.76
C GLY A 121 16.54 4.17 2.14
N TYR A 122 15.67 5.15 2.24
CA TYR A 122 15.13 5.64 3.52
C TYR A 122 14.05 4.71 4.09
N LYS A 123 13.87 4.72 5.41
CA LYS A 123 12.85 3.93 6.09
C LYS A 123 11.46 4.27 5.54
N SER A 124 11.12 5.56 5.51
CA SER A 124 9.87 6.08 4.98
C SER A 124 10.05 6.69 3.58
N CYS A 125 9.01 6.64 2.75
CA CYS A 125 8.92 7.46 1.53
C CYS A 125 8.72 8.94 1.84
N PHE A 126 8.27 9.26 3.06
CA PHE A 126 8.02 10.62 3.54
C PHE A 126 9.21 11.16 4.36
N TYR A 127 10.42 10.87 3.91
CA TYR A 127 11.67 11.26 4.58
C TYR A 127 12.02 12.75 4.50
N ARG A 128 11.20 13.55 3.80
CA ARG A 128 11.36 15.00 3.69
C ARG A 128 10.10 15.72 4.14
N SER A 129 10.25 16.88 4.74
CA SER A 129 9.15 17.78 5.09
C SER A 129 9.18 19.04 4.24
N ILE A 130 8.00 19.58 3.99
CA ILE A 130 7.78 20.88 3.38
C ILE A 130 7.63 21.87 4.53
N PRO A 131 8.42 22.96 4.58
CA PRO A 131 8.25 24.00 5.58
C PRO A 131 6.87 24.65 5.43
N LEU A 132 6.23 24.94 6.57
CA LEU A 132 4.94 25.62 6.62
C LEU A 132 5.15 27.10 7.02
N GLY A 133 4.23 27.98 6.62
CA GLY A 133 4.26 29.41 6.90
C GLY A 133 4.38 30.24 5.63
N GLU A 134 4.93 31.46 5.78
CA GLU A 134 5.05 32.40 4.66
C GLU A 134 6.09 31.93 3.65
N ILE A 135 5.63 31.63 2.44
CA ILE A 135 6.50 31.46 1.27
C ILE A 135 6.74 32.85 0.69
N LYS A 136 7.94 33.35 0.85
CA LYS A 136 8.34 34.65 0.30
C LYS A 136 8.56 34.54 -1.20
N ASN A 137 7.68 35.19 -1.96
CA ASN A 137 7.76 35.35 -3.41
C ASN A 137 7.90 34.02 -4.18
N ASP A 138 7.56 33.94 -5.41
CA ASP A 138 7.57 32.78 -6.34
C ASP A 138 8.90 31.96 -6.37
N SER A 139 9.59 31.87 -5.24
CA SER A 139 10.81 31.11 -5.08
C SER A 139 10.54 29.62 -4.85
N GLU A 140 11.45 28.79 -5.33
CA GLU A 140 11.41 27.36 -5.10
C GLU A 140 11.41 27.02 -3.60
N VAL A 141 10.50 26.12 -3.19
CA VAL A 141 10.42 25.67 -1.80
C VAL A 141 11.48 24.61 -1.53
N LYS A 142 12.40 24.90 -0.63
CA LYS A 142 13.41 23.96 -0.19
C LYS A 142 12.85 23.04 0.88
N MET A 143 12.92 21.73 0.68
CA MET A 143 12.48 20.73 1.66
C MET A 143 13.57 20.37 2.67
N ASP A 144 13.16 20.01 3.89
CA ASP A 144 14.03 19.56 4.94
C ASP A 144 14.05 18.03 5.04
N PHE A 145 15.23 17.43 5.15
CA PHE A 145 15.37 15.99 5.38
C PHE A 145 15.08 15.64 6.83
N LYS A 146 14.12 14.75 7.07
CA LYS A 146 13.79 14.20 8.40
C LYS A 146 14.59 12.93 8.71
N GLU A 147 14.86 12.11 7.69
CA GLU A 147 15.81 11.01 7.80
C GLU A 147 17.16 11.44 7.21
N LYS A 148 18.23 11.33 8.01
CA LYS A 148 19.59 11.74 7.59
C LYS A 148 20.35 10.60 6.90
N GLU A 149 20.02 9.36 7.25
CA GLU A 149 20.76 8.17 6.81
C GLU A 149 19.86 7.20 6.07
N LYS A 150 20.41 6.61 5.03
CA LYS A 150 19.75 5.53 4.30
C LYS A 150 19.98 4.21 5.00
N LYS A 151 18.98 3.34 5.03
CA LYS A 151 19.07 1.98 5.54
C LYS A 151 19.84 1.04 4.60
N PHE A 152 19.86 1.38 3.31
CA PHE A 152 20.63 0.64 2.31
C PHE A 152 21.04 1.54 1.13
N ASP A 153 22.03 1.09 0.37
CA ASP A 153 22.43 1.72 -0.89
C ASP A 153 21.56 1.17 -2.05
N PRO A 154 20.71 2.00 -2.68
CA PRO A 154 19.86 1.56 -3.79
C PRO A 154 20.63 0.96 -4.96
N LYS A 155 21.85 1.45 -5.25
CA LYS A 155 22.67 0.94 -6.35
C LYS A 155 23.08 -0.52 -6.12
N LYS A 156 23.36 -0.90 -4.87
CA LYS A 156 23.71 -2.29 -4.51
C LYS A 156 22.51 -3.23 -4.62
N ILE A 157 21.31 -2.76 -4.27
CA ILE A 157 20.08 -3.57 -4.27
C ILE A 157 19.48 -3.69 -5.66
N TYR A 158 19.31 -2.56 -6.36
CA TYR A 158 18.55 -2.53 -7.62
C TYR A 158 19.46 -2.62 -8.87
N LYS A 159 20.78 -2.44 -8.70
CA LYS A 159 21.76 -2.52 -9.81
C LYS A 159 21.31 -1.68 -11.02
N ASP A 160 21.13 -2.33 -12.16
CA ASP A 160 20.75 -1.71 -13.44
C ASP A 160 19.22 -1.61 -13.65
N GLN A 161 18.41 -1.92 -12.62
CA GLN A 161 16.96 -1.77 -12.74
C GLN A 161 16.59 -0.30 -12.87
N PRO A 162 15.67 0.05 -13.79
CA PRO A 162 15.26 1.43 -14.00
C PRO A 162 14.62 2.00 -12.74
N ASN A 163 14.93 3.27 -12.44
CA ASN A 163 14.30 3.99 -11.36
C ASN A 163 12.78 4.09 -11.64
N PRO A 164 11.92 3.74 -10.67
CA PRO A 164 10.47 3.85 -10.86
C PRO A 164 9.96 5.29 -10.98
N THR A 165 10.75 6.28 -10.52
CA THR A 165 10.44 7.71 -10.70
C THR A 165 10.69 8.10 -12.16
N LYS A 166 9.64 8.60 -12.82
CA LYS A 166 9.71 9.15 -14.18
C LYS A 166 9.66 10.68 -14.09
N LEU A 167 10.45 11.35 -14.93
CA LEU A 167 10.44 12.81 -15.11
C LEU A 167 9.49 13.21 -16.21
#